data_aed71619e333c6a1c25325f925d83573
#
_entry.id   aed71619e333c6a1c25325f925d83573
#
_cell.length_a   1.000
_cell.length_b   1.000
_cell.length_c   1.000
_cell.angle_alpha   90.00
_cell.angle_beta   90.00
_cell.angle_gamma   90.00
#
_symmetry.space_group_name_H-M   'P 1'
#
loop_
_entity.id
_entity.type
_entity.pdbx_description
1 polymer ?
#
loop_
_entity_poly.entity_id
_entity_poly.type
_entity_poly.pdbx_seq_one_letter_code
_entity_poly.pdbx_strand_id
1 'polypeptide(L)'
;MPGTGERGSYPEIVDAIAEHGARGKEDAHALYRRVVFNVLISNVDDHLRNHGFLWSGKAGWSLSPAYDLNPVPTDVKARVLSTNIDLDESTCSLDLLEAASEYFALTLAQARGIIRDVATVTATWRDTAKAVGARGSEITRMASAFEHSDLNRALTV
;
A
#
# COMPACT_ATOMS: atom_id res chain seq x y z
N MET A 1 9.25 14.36 -21.53
CA MET A 1 8.17 13.72 -22.32
C MET A 1 6.91 13.83 -21.52
N PRO A 2 5.81 14.38 -22.02
CA PRO A 2 4.53 14.22 -21.39
C PRO A 2 4.23 12.73 -21.39
N GLY A 3 4.00 12.16 -20.20
CA GLY A 3 3.71 10.74 -20.07
C GLY A 3 2.49 10.37 -20.89
N THR A 4 2.57 9.30 -21.63
CA THR A 4 1.42 8.55 -22.11
C THR A 4 0.52 8.36 -20.90
N GLY A 5 -0.76 8.70 -20.98
CA GLY A 5 -1.69 8.73 -19.84
C GLY A 5 -1.99 7.35 -19.22
N GLU A 6 -1.06 6.40 -19.32
CA GLU A 6 -1.13 5.09 -18.69
C GLU A 6 -0.65 5.19 -17.25
N ARG A 7 -1.46 4.69 -16.32
CA ARG A 7 -1.10 4.56 -14.92
C ARG A 7 -0.05 3.47 -14.78
N GLY A 8 0.98 3.72 -13.99
CA GLY A 8 1.89 2.66 -13.56
C GLY A 8 1.21 1.68 -12.60
N SER A 9 1.81 0.53 -12.42
CA SER A 9 1.31 -0.53 -11.54
C SER A 9 2.36 -0.99 -10.53
N TYR A 10 1.93 -1.51 -9.39
CA TYR A 10 2.83 -2.14 -8.43
C TYR A 10 3.53 -3.40 -8.99
N PRO A 11 2.88 -4.25 -9.82
CA PRO A 11 3.57 -5.33 -10.51
C PRO A 11 4.80 -4.88 -11.31
N GLU A 12 4.79 -3.70 -11.96
CA GLU A 12 5.97 -3.16 -12.64
C GLU A 12 7.13 -2.86 -11.69
N ILE A 13 6.84 -2.43 -10.46
CA ILE A 13 7.86 -2.26 -9.43
C ILE A 13 8.42 -3.63 -9.00
N VAL A 14 7.59 -4.65 -8.90
CA VAL A 14 8.04 -6.04 -8.61
C VAL A 14 8.95 -6.56 -9.72
N ASP A 15 8.64 -6.29 -10.98
CA ASP A 15 9.49 -6.67 -12.12
C ASP A 15 10.87 -6.01 -12.01
N ALA A 16 10.92 -4.72 -11.69
CA ALA A 16 12.17 -4.00 -11.46
C ALA A 16 12.96 -4.57 -10.26
N ILE A 17 12.27 -4.95 -9.19
CA ILE A 17 12.87 -5.63 -8.03
C ILE A 17 13.44 -7.00 -8.43
N ALA A 18 12.73 -7.76 -9.26
CA ALA A 18 13.19 -9.07 -9.72
C ALA A 18 14.43 -8.96 -10.61
N GLU A 19 14.50 -7.94 -11.45
CA GLU A 19 15.60 -7.74 -12.40
C GLU A 19 16.84 -7.14 -11.74
N HIS A 20 16.67 -6.18 -10.84
CA HIS A 20 17.76 -5.34 -10.31
C HIS A 20 17.96 -5.43 -8.81
N GLY A 21 17.10 -6.15 -8.10
CA GLY A 21 17.05 -6.17 -6.65
C GLY A 21 18.10 -7.07 -6.01
N ALA A 22 18.63 -6.60 -4.89
CA ALA A 22 19.51 -7.37 -4.02
C ALA A 22 18.74 -8.39 -3.14
N ARG A 23 17.47 -8.13 -2.87
CA ARG A 23 16.60 -8.93 -1.98
C ARG A 23 15.22 -9.14 -2.59
N GLY A 24 15.18 -9.64 -3.82
CA GLY A 24 14.01 -9.68 -4.68
C GLY A 24 12.70 -10.09 -3.99
N LYS A 25 12.66 -11.29 -3.39
CA LYS A 25 11.45 -11.82 -2.74
C LYS A 25 11.07 -11.03 -1.48
N GLU A 26 12.04 -10.69 -0.66
CA GLU A 26 11.81 -9.93 0.57
C GLU A 26 11.26 -8.53 0.26
N ASP A 27 11.83 -7.87 -0.73
CA ASP A 27 11.40 -6.53 -1.14
C ASP A 27 10.03 -6.57 -1.85
N ALA A 28 9.73 -7.61 -2.63
CA ALA A 28 8.39 -7.82 -3.19
C ALA A 28 7.33 -7.97 -2.08
N HIS A 29 7.62 -8.75 -1.05
CA HIS A 29 6.73 -8.90 0.11
C HIS A 29 6.59 -7.61 0.92
N ALA A 30 7.68 -6.85 1.09
CA ALA A 30 7.64 -5.54 1.72
C ALA A 30 6.80 -4.54 0.91
N LEU A 31 6.89 -4.56 -0.41
CA LEU A 31 6.05 -3.76 -1.30
C LEU A 31 4.58 -4.14 -1.15
N TYR A 32 4.25 -5.43 -1.14
CA TYR A 32 2.87 -5.88 -0.92
C TYR A 32 2.30 -5.34 0.39
N ARG A 33 3.05 -5.38 1.47
CA ARG A 33 2.67 -4.80 2.77
C ARG A 33 2.35 -3.31 2.66
N ARG A 34 3.11 -2.56 1.87
CA ARG A 34 2.84 -1.13 1.59
C ARG A 34 1.55 -0.93 0.80
N VAL A 35 1.31 -1.76 -0.21
CA VAL A 35 0.08 -1.68 -1.01
C VAL A 35 -1.14 -1.95 -0.13
N VAL A 36 -1.09 -2.97 0.72
CA VAL A 36 -2.13 -3.25 1.71
C VAL A 36 -2.35 -2.04 2.62
N PHE A 37 -1.28 -1.45 3.14
CA PHE A 37 -1.38 -0.26 4.00
C PHE A 37 -2.00 0.92 3.25
N ASN A 38 -1.57 1.19 2.01
CA ASN A 38 -2.15 2.25 1.17
C ASN A 38 -3.66 2.08 0.97
N VAL A 39 -4.11 0.86 0.72
CA VAL A 39 -5.55 0.54 0.59
C VAL A 39 -6.27 0.79 1.92
N LEU A 40 -5.73 0.32 3.04
CA LEU A 40 -6.40 0.38 4.34
C LEU A 40 -6.42 1.79 4.96
N ILE A 41 -5.46 2.66 4.64
CA ILE A 41 -5.47 4.06 5.08
C ILE A 41 -6.02 5.02 4.02
N SER A 42 -6.43 4.52 2.86
CA SER A 42 -6.87 5.35 1.73
C SER A 42 -5.79 6.34 1.26
N ASN A 43 -4.54 5.88 1.15
CA ASN A 43 -3.44 6.66 0.56
C ASN A 43 -3.57 6.66 -0.97
N VAL A 44 -4.55 7.38 -1.49
CA VAL A 44 -4.93 7.38 -2.91
C VAL A 44 -3.94 8.11 -3.82
N ASP A 45 -3.01 8.85 -3.26
CA ASP A 45 -2.04 9.66 -4.00
C ASP A 45 -0.66 8.96 -4.13
N ASP A 46 -0.59 7.66 -3.84
CA ASP A 46 0.63 6.89 -3.98
C ASP A 46 0.96 6.66 -5.46
N HIS A 47 1.92 7.38 -5.97
CA HIS A 47 2.40 7.29 -7.35
C HIS A 47 3.82 6.70 -7.40
N LEU A 48 4.29 6.29 -8.59
CA LEU A 48 5.57 5.59 -8.74
C LEU A 48 6.76 6.35 -8.15
N ARG A 49 6.74 7.69 -8.13
CA ARG A 49 7.80 8.52 -7.53
C ARG A 49 7.88 8.42 -6.00
N ASN A 50 6.88 7.83 -5.34
CA ASN A 50 6.87 7.58 -3.89
C ASN A 50 7.53 6.25 -3.52
N HIS A 51 8.14 5.58 -4.50
CA HIS A 51 8.89 4.35 -4.32
C HIS A 51 10.33 4.55 -4.74
N GLY A 52 11.24 4.47 -3.78
CA GLY A 52 12.66 4.65 -3.99
C GLY A 52 13.45 3.35 -3.78
N PHE A 53 14.66 3.35 -4.28
CA PHE A 53 15.61 2.24 -4.12
C PHE A 53 16.97 2.76 -3.67
N LEU A 54 17.64 1.98 -2.83
CA LEU A 54 18.96 2.26 -2.32
C LEU A 54 19.97 1.29 -2.96
N TRP A 55 21.07 1.82 -3.42
CA TRP A 55 22.14 1.01 -3.97
C TRP A 55 22.85 0.20 -2.89
N SER A 56 22.84 -1.12 -3.02
CA SER A 56 23.44 -2.08 -2.08
C SER A 56 24.74 -2.71 -2.61
N GLY A 57 25.45 -2.01 -3.48
CA GLY A 57 26.69 -2.47 -4.07
C GLY A 57 26.45 -3.56 -5.15
N LYS A 58 27.35 -4.52 -5.27
CA LYS A 58 27.28 -5.58 -6.29
C LYS A 58 26.04 -6.46 -6.19
N ALA A 59 25.39 -6.50 -5.04
CA ALA A 59 24.15 -7.26 -4.84
C ALA A 59 22.94 -6.64 -5.56
N GLY A 60 23.00 -5.35 -5.92
CA GLY A 60 21.93 -4.64 -6.62
C GLY A 60 21.23 -3.59 -5.75
N TRP A 61 19.98 -3.33 -6.04
CA TRP A 61 19.16 -2.32 -5.38
C TRP A 61 18.25 -2.93 -4.31
N SER A 62 18.00 -2.20 -3.25
CA SER A 62 17.04 -2.58 -2.21
C SER A 62 15.92 -1.55 -2.12
N LEU A 63 14.70 -1.99 -1.86
CA LEU A 63 13.57 -1.10 -1.67
C LEU A 63 13.85 -0.16 -0.49
N SER A 64 13.68 1.15 -0.69
CA SER A 64 13.89 2.15 0.36
C SER A 64 12.85 2.01 1.48
N PRO A 65 13.08 2.58 2.67
CA PRO A 65 12.01 2.82 3.63
C PRO A 65 10.83 3.56 2.97
N ALA A 66 9.62 3.33 3.47
CA ALA A 66 8.43 4.00 2.97
C ALA A 66 8.43 5.49 3.35
N TYR A 67 7.88 6.33 2.48
CA TYR A 67 7.71 7.76 2.70
C TYR A 67 6.45 8.25 1.97
N ASP A 68 5.98 9.45 2.35
CA ASP A 68 4.81 10.11 1.75
C ASP A 68 3.53 9.27 1.83
N LEU A 69 3.31 8.66 2.98
CA LEU A 69 2.12 7.84 3.28
C LEU A 69 1.05 8.71 3.93
N ASN A 70 0.10 9.21 3.13
CA ASN A 70 -0.91 10.16 3.58
C ASN A 70 -2.33 9.62 3.40
N PRO A 71 -3.10 9.47 4.49
CA PRO A 71 -4.50 9.11 4.39
C PRO A 71 -5.32 10.26 3.78
N VAL A 72 -6.28 9.92 2.92
CA VAL A 72 -7.17 10.90 2.28
C VAL A 72 -8.63 10.56 2.60
N PRO A 73 -9.38 11.46 3.26
CA PRO A 73 -10.80 11.24 3.51
C PRO A 73 -11.61 11.06 2.23
N THR A 74 -12.63 10.21 2.28
CA THR A 74 -13.41 9.80 1.11
C THR A 74 -14.26 10.91 0.49
N ASP A 75 -14.53 11.98 1.23
CA ASP A 75 -15.19 13.17 0.71
C ASP A 75 -14.24 14.10 -0.07
N VAL A 76 -12.92 13.90 0.06
CA VAL A 76 -11.91 14.61 -0.73
C VAL A 76 -11.63 13.88 -2.04
N LYS A 77 -11.37 12.57 -1.96
CA LYS A 77 -11.15 11.71 -3.13
C LYS A 77 -11.76 10.33 -2.92
N ALA A 78 -12.27 9.74 -4.00
CA ALA A 78 -12.68 8.35 -3.99
C ALA A 78 -11.49 7.42 -3.66
N ARG A 79 -11.78 6.25 -3.10
CA ARG A 79 -10.77 5.23 -2.76
C ARG A 79 -10.31 4.47 -4.02
N VAL A 80 -9.63 5.20 -4.88
CA VAL A 80 -8.99 4.71 -6.12
C VAL A 80 -7.55 5.19 -6.11
N LEU A 81 -6.60 4.27 -6.14
CA LEU A 81 -5.17 4.59 -6.06
C LEU A 81 -4.66 5.25 -7.35
N SER A 82 -3.62 6.03 -7.24
CA SER A 82 -2.90 6.59 -8.39
C SER A 82 -2.07 5.54 -9.14
N THR A 83 -1.67 4.46 -8.44
CA THR A 83 -0.93 3.32 -9.00
C THR A 83 -1.86 2.10 -9.03
N ASN A 84 -1.84 1.33 -10.11
CA ASN A 84 -2.65 0.14 -10.24
C ASN A 84 -2.18 -0.97 -9.28
N ILE A 85 -3.11 -1.61 -8.61
CA ILE A 85 -2.85 -2.75 -7.71
C ILE A 85 -2.59 -4.01 -8.53
N ASP A 86 -3.36 -4.21 -9.58
CA ASP A 86 -3.19 -5.19 -10.63
C ASP A 86 -2.59 -4.49 -11.87
N LEU A 87 -2.63 -5.09 -13.04
CA LEU A 87 -2.08 -4.50 -14.26
C LEU A 87 -2.86 -3.26 -14.71
N ASP A 88 -4.17 -3.22 -14.52
CA ASP A 88 -5.07 -2.19 -15.03
C ASP A 88 -6.14 -1.71 -14.04
N GLU A 89 -6.15 -2.21 -12.79
CA GLU A 89 -7.16 -1.88 -11.80
C GLU A 89 -6.53 -1.25 -10.54
N SER A 90 -7.10 -0.16 -10.08
CA SER A 90 -6.59 0.64 -8.96
C SER A 90 -7.61 0.94 -7.86
N THR A 91 -8.82 0.38 -7.94
CA THR A 91 -9.83 0.54 -6.89
C THR A 91 -9.36 -0.10 -5.59
N CYS A 92 -9.45 0.62 -4.49
CA CYS A 92 -9.16 0.07 -3.16
C CYS A 92 -10.14 -1.06 -2.84
N SER A 93 -9.64 -2.29 -2.82
CA SER A 93 -10.45 -3.50 -2.63
C SER A 93 -9.60 -4.60 -2.02
N LEU A 94 -10.16 -5.26 -1.00
CA LEU A 94 -9.53 -6.45 -0.41
C LEU A 94 -9.46 -7.61 -1.40
N ASP A 95 -10.51 -7.79 -2.19
CA ASP A 95 -10.56 -8.86 -3.20
C ASP A 95 -9.47 -8.66 -4.27
N LEU A 96 -9.22 -7.42 -4.67
CA LEU A 96 -8.16 -7.08 -5.61
C LEU A 96 -6.77 -7.32 -5.01
N LEU A 97 -6.56 -6.98 -3.73
CA LEU A 97 -5.31 -7.29 -3.02
C LEU A 97 -5.03 -8.79 -2.97
N GLU A 98 -6.05 -9.60 -2.67
CA GLU A 98 -5.92 -11.06 -2.67
C GLU A 98 -5.62 -11.61 -4.08
N ALA A 99 -6.34 -11.15 -5.09
CA ALA A 99 -6.13 -11.56 -6.48
C ALA A 99 -4.74 -11.19 -7.01
N ALA A 100 -4.21 -10.02 -6.63
CA ALA A 100 -2.91 -9.54 -7.07
C ALA A 100 -1.72 -10.18 -6.32
N SER A 101 -1.95 -10.96 -5.27
CA SER A 101 -0.89 -11.48 -4.38
C SER A 101 0.17 -12.30 -5.12
N GLU A 102 -0.20 -13.04 -6.15
CA GLU A 102 0.74 -13.86 -6.92
C GLU A 102 1.81 -13.04 -7.65
N TYR A 103 1.51 -11.82 -8.08
CA TYR A 103 2.52 -10.91 -8.67
C TYR A 103 3.66 -10.59 -7.69
N PHE A 104 3.38 -10.65 -6.39
CA PHE A 104 4.33 -10.38 -5.32
C PHE A 104 4.99 -11.65 -4.78
N ALA A 105 4.90 -12.76 -5.50
CA ALA A 105 5.41 -14.08 -5.09
C ALA A 105 4.83 -14.57 -3.75
N LEU A 106 3.57 -14.26 -3.47
CA LEU A 106 2.85 -14.67 -2.27
C LEU A 106 1.78 -15.71 -2.59
N THR A 107 1.66 -16.72 -1.74
CA THR A 107 0.44 -17.53 -1.69
C THR A 107 -0.71 -16.73 -1.11
N LEU A 108 -1.95 -17.13 -1.37
CA LEU A 108 -3.12 -16.49 -0.79
C LEU A 108 -3.07 -16.48 0.75
N ALA A 109 -2.61 -17.58 1.36
CA ALA A 109 -2.47 -17.68 2.82
C ALA A 109 -1.44 -16.68 3.37
N GLN A 110 -0.31 -16.51 2.69
CA GLN A 110 0.70 -15.51 3.06
C GLN A 110 0.17 -14.08 2.89
N ALA A 111 -0.52 -13.80 1.79
CA ALA A 111 -1.15 -12.51 1.53
C ALA A 111 -2.16 -12.15 2.63
N ARG A 112 -3.04 -13.07 2.99
CA ARG A 112 -4.01 -12.90 4.08
C ARG A 112 -3.35 -12.67 5.44
N GLY A 113 -2.23 -13.34 5.71
CA GLY A 113 -1.42 -13.08 6.90
C GLY A 113 -0.94 -11.63 6.95
N ILE A 114 -0.37 -11.13 5.86
CA ILE A 114 0.08 -9.73 5.74
C ILE A 114 -1.09 -8.76 5.89
N ILE A 115 -2.21 -9.03 5.21
CA ILE A 115 -3.43 -8.20 5.28
C ILE A 115 -3.91 -8.08 6.73
N ARG A 116 -4.01 -9.20 7.44
CA ARG A 116 -4.45 -9.21 8.84
C ARG A 116 -3.48 -8.47 9.76
N ASP A 117 -2.18 -8.66 9.60
CA ASP A 117 -1.16 -7.95 10.38
C ASP A 117 -1.27 -6.44 10.20
N VAL A 118 -1.35 -5.97 8.96
CA VAL A 118 -1.47 -4.54 8.65
C VAL A 118 -2.80 -3.99 9.16
N ALA A 119 -3.90 -4.73 8.98
CA ALA A 119 -5.21 -4.32 9.46
C ALA A 119 -5.25 -4.18 10.99
N THR A 120 -4.64 -5.11 11.71
CA THR A 120 -4.57 -5.08 13.18
C THR A 120 -3.88 -3.82 13.69
N VAL A 121 -2.77 -3.45 13.07
CA VAL A 121 -2.06 -2.18 13.41
C VAL A 121 -2.88 -0.97 12.96
N THR A 122 -3.43 -0.99 11.75
CA THR A 122 -4.23 0.12 11.21
C THR A 122 -5.47 0.41 12.07
N ALA A 123 -6.08 -0.61 12.64
CA ALA A 123 -7.25 -0.46 13.52
C ALA A 123 -6.98 0.40 14.76
N THR A 124 -5.72 0.56 15.17
CA THR A 124 -5.33 1.41 16.32
C THR A 124 -5.07 2.87 15.94
N TRP A 125 -5.40 3.29 14.74
CA TRP A 125 -5.06 4.61 14.21
C TRP A 125 -5.53 5.78 15.08
N ARG A 126 -6.71 5.68 15.73
CA ARG A 126 -7.23 6.73 16.61
C ARG A 126 -6.37 6.95 17.84
N ASP A 127 -5.90 5.86 18.45
CA ASP A 127 -5.02 5.93 19.61
C ASP A 127 -3.65 6.46 19.23
N THR A 128 -3.12 6.05 18.09
CA THR A 128 -1.88 6.57 17.52
C THR A 128 -2.00 8.08 17.24
N ALA A 129 -3.09 8.51 16.61
CA ALA A 129 -3.33 9.91 16.32
C ALA A 129 -3.38 10.77 17.61
N LYS A 130 -4.06 10.29 18.65
CA LYS A 130 -4.08 10.95 19.97
C LYS A 130 -2.68 11.01 20.58
N ALA A 131 -1.93 9.93 20.51
CA ALA A 131 -0.58 9.85 21.09
C ALA A 131 0.41 10.83 20.45
N VAL A 132 0.25 11.15 19.16
CA VAL A 132 1.06 12.17 18.45
C VAL A 132 0.47 13.57 18.53
N GLY A 133 -0.60 13.79 19.29
CA GLY A 133 -1.16 15.11 19.58
C GLY A 133 -2.25 15.61 18.66
N ALA A 134 -2.84 14.75 17.82
CA ALA A 134 -3.97 15.12 16.99
C ALA A 134 -5.21 15.47 17.84
N ARG A 135 -5.89 16.56 17.48
CA ARG A 135 -7.13 16.99 18.15
C ARG A 135 -8.31 16.13 17.73
N GLY A 136 -9.33 16.06 18.58
CA GLY A 136 -10.55 15.29 18.31
C GLY A 136 -11.21 15.64 16.98
N SER A 137 -11.24 16.92 16.60
CA SER A 137 -11.77 17.37 15.30
C SER A 137 -10.95 16.88 14.11
N GLU A 138 -9.64 16.80 14.25
CA GLU A 138 -8.73 16.28 13.21
C GLU A 138 -8.91 14.77 13.04
N ILE A 139 -9.03 14.04 14.15
CA ILE A 139 -9.31 12.59 14.13
C ILE A 139 -10.66 12.32 13.47
N THR A 140 -11.70 13.06 13.85
CA THR A 140 -13.03 12.93 13.23
C THR A 140 -12.98 13.23 11.72
N ARG A 141 -12.22 14.24 11.32
CA ARG A 141 -12.05 14.64 9.92
C ARG A 141 -11.43 13.51 9.08
N MET A 142 -10.53 12.74 9.66
CA MET A 142 -9.79 11.67 8.97
C MET A 142 -10.48 10.31 9.01
N ALA A 143 -11.57 10.16 9.77
CA ALA A 143 -12.18 8.86 10.06
C ALA A 143 -12.51 8.05 8.80
N SER A 144 -13.06 8.66 7.75
CA SER A 144 -13.47 7.96 6.52
C SER A 144 -12.30 7.35 5.73
N ALA A 145 -11.08 7.85 5.94
CA ALA A 145 -9.89 7.27 5.32
C ALA A 145 -9.54 5.89 5.91
N PHE A 146 -9.91 5.63 7.16
CA PHE A 146 -9.56 4.42 7.90
C PHE A 146 -10.77 3.51 8.16
N GLU A 147 -11.94 4.09 8.41
CA GLU A 147 -13.13 3.37 8.86
C GLU A 147 -14.04 3.04 7.68
N HIS A 148 -13.75 1.92 7.04
CA HIS A 148 -14.45 1.41 5.86
C HIS A 148 -14.54 -0.12 5.90
N SER A 149 -15.33 -0.70 5.00
CA SER A 149 -15.60 -2.14 4.95
C SER A 149 -14.34 -2.99 4.73
N ASP A 150 -13.36 -2.49 3.96
CA ASP A 150 -12.13 -3.23 3.70
C ASP A 150 -11.31 -3.45 4.97
N LEU A 151 -11.20 -2.46 5.87
CA LEU A 151 -10.52 -2.65 7.15
C LEU A 151 -11.23 -3.70 8.00
N ASN A 152 -12.57 -3.64 8.09
CA ASN A 152 -13.34 -4.59 8.88
C ASN A 152 -13.17 -6.03 8.36
N ARG A 153 -13.22 -6.22 7.04
CA ARG A 153 -12.98 -7.52 6.40
C ARG A 153 -11.54 -7.99 6.61
N ALA A 154 -10.57 -7.11 6.46
CA ALA A 154 -9.15 -7.42 6.60
C ALA A 154 -8.78 -7.97 7.98
N LEU A 155 -9.51 -7.59 9.02
CA LEU A 155 -9.32 -8.11 10.39
C LEU A 155 -9.75 -9.57 10.55
N THR A 156 -10.52 -10.10 9.61
CA THR A 156 -11.15 -11.43 9.70
C THR A 156 -10.70 -12.43 8.63
N VAL A 157 -9.86 -12.03 7.69
CA VAL A 157 -9.34 -12.93 6.64
C VAL A 157 -8.32 -13.92 7.13
#